data_64c0a38a11be53d7bbdd46c3d6958bfd
#
_entry.id   64c0a38a11be53d7bbdd46c3d6958bfd
#
_cell.length_a   1.000
_cell.length_b   1.000
_cell.length_c   1.000
_cell.angle_alpha   90.00
_cell.angle_beta   90.00
_cell.angle_gamma   90.00
#
_symmetry.space_group_name_H-M   'P 1'
#
loop_
_entity.id
_entity.type
_entity.pdbx_description
1 polymer ?
#
loop_
_entity_poly.entity_id
_entity_poly.type
_entity_poly.pdbx_seq_one_letter_code
_entity_poly.pdbx_strand_id
1 'polypeptide(L)'
;MLILGAFAFPVSAADTKVTGGGSRGTAATIKTDTSYYTTIKSSQTYSIFKFKTSSIRSYYLVSVSNRSVSQPISVYLRGTDKKDAGAVSNNKNIVKTNGCLFEADTKPLKTNSWYYIIIKNSNRGAGQVGFHILSAADPEGALMREAKSLKVGKNYYGTNDFVLDNDYFKFVPEATGKYRVVVKNLDNTDWIRGSLVNGSNTKLGGNSHIEKGQYMSVTTNLKKGVAYFIHVNNQNDSYNHYNYKIFIQKK
;
A
#
# COMPACT_ATOMS: atom_id res chain seq x y z
N MET A 1 -1.73 -21.94 -8.43
CA MET A 1 -0.83 -21.59 -9.55
C MET A 1 -1.05 -20.13 -9.85
N LEU A 2 -0.21 -19.26 -9.25
CA LEU A 2 -0.34 -17.81 -9.37
C LEU A 2 0.12 -17.41 -10.77
N ILE A 3 -0.79 -16.89 -11.58
CA ILE A 3 -0.43 -16.20 -12.82
C ILE A 3 -0.03 -14.78 -12.39
N LEU A 4 1.26 -14.59 -12.08
CA LEU A 4 1.84 -13.25 -12.05
C LEU A 4 1.77 -12.72 -13.50
N GLY A 5 0.75 -11.92 -13.76
CA GLY A 5 0.75 -11.08 -14.96
C GLY A 5 1.98 -10.18 -14.89
N ALA A 6 2.97 -10.45 -15.73
CA ALA A 6 4.10 -9.57 -15.89
C ALA A 6 3.58 -8.24 -16.44
N PHE A 7 3.37 -7.25 -15.57
CA PHE A 7 3.19 -5.88 -16.01
C PHE A 7 4.52 -5.39 -16.56
N ALA A 8 4.77 -5.68 -17.82
CA ALA A 8 5.76 -4.96 -18.59
C ALA A 8 5.21 -3.53 -18.73
N PHE A 9 5.64 -2.61 -17.86
CA PHE A 9 5.37 -1.20 -18.10
C PHE A 9 6.05 -0.82 -19.42
N PRO A 10 5.32 -0.31 -20.40
CA PRO A 10 5.94 0.13 -21.63
C PRO A 10 6.98 1.20 -21.25
N VAL A 11 8.17 1.07 -21.83
CA VAL A 11 9.18 2.13 -21.74
C VAL A 11 8.53 3.36 -22.37
N SER A 12 8.04 4.27 -21.54
CA SER A 12 7.61 5.56 -21.99
C SER A 12 8.85 6.32 -22.47
N ALA A 13 8.75 7.05 -23.57
CA ALA A 13 9.78 7.98 -24.04
C ALA A 13 10.13 9.09 -23.04
N ALA A 14 9.48 9.11 -21.88
CA ALA A 14 9.57 10.11 -20.82
C ALA A 14 10.31 9.63 -19.55
N ASP A 15 10.98 8.47 -19.55
CA ASP A 15 11.71 8.04 -18.36
C ASP A 15 12.89 8.96 -18.05
N THR A 16 12.97 9.41 -16.81
CA THR A 16 14.03 10.31 -16.35
C THR A 16 15.31 9.51 -16.06
N LYS A 17 16.41 9.89 -16.70
CA LYS A 17 17.73 9.30 -16.39
C LYS A 17 18.20 9.76 -15.02
N VAL A 18 18.65 8.82 -14.19
CA VAL A 18 19.22 9.11 -12.88
C VAL A 18 20.43 8.22 -12.62
N THR A 19 21.45 8.77 -11.98
CA THR A 19 22.65 8.00 -11.58
C THR A 19 22.57 7.71 -10.09
N GLY A 20 22.53 6.43 -9.72
CA GLY A 20 22.50 6.01 -8.32
C GLY A 20 23.84 6.19 -7.62
N GLY A 21 23.81 6.40 -6.31
CA GLY A 21 25.02 6.43 -5.49
C GLY A 21 25.56 5.03 -5.18
N GLY A 22 26.84 4.94 -4.82
CA GLY A 22 27.50 3.70 -4.40
C GLY A 22 27.23 3.33 -2.92
N SER A 23 26.69 4.25 -2.14
CA SER A 23 26.38 4.09 -0.72
C SER A 23 25.07 4.82 -0.35
N ARG A 24 24.52 4.56 0.84
CA ARG A 24 23.34 5.30 1.33
C ARG A 24 23.62 6.80 1.50
N GLY A 25 24.85 7.18 1.87
CA GLY A 25 25.24 8.58 2.01
C GLY A 25 25.28 9.34 0.69
N THR A 26 25.58 8.64 -0.41
CA THR A 26 25.63 9.21 -1.78
C THR A 26 24.38 8.87 -2.61
N ALA A 27 23.33 8.29 -2.00
CA ALA A 27 22.12 7.87 -2.69
C ALA A 27 21.44 9.05 -3.41
N ALA A 28 21.13 8.87 -4.69
CA ALA A 28 20.41 9.87 -5.46
C ALA A 28 18.96 9.99 -4.95
N THR A 29 18.49 11.23 -4.77
CA THR A 29 17.09 11.48 -4.40
C THR A 29 16.19 11.38 -5.63
N ILE A 30 15.12 10.63 -5.51
CA ILE A 30 14.10 10.45 -6.54
C ILE A 30 12.72 10.80 -5.97
N LYS A 31 11.76 11.07 -6.85
CA LYS A 31 10.36 11.35 -6.51
C LYS A 31 9.51 10.10 -6.72
N THR A 32 8.43 9.99 -5.98
CA THR A 32 7.35 9.03 -6.29
C THR A 32 6.60 9.46 -7.55
N ASP A 33 5.83 8.56 -8.12
CA ASP A 33 4.96 8.76 -9.29
C ASP A 33 5.70 9.25 -10.54
N THR A 34 6.98 8.87 -10.62
CA THR A 34 7.88 9.20 -11.72
C THR A 34 8.65 7.97 -12.15
N SER A 35 8.72 7.74 -13.45
CA SER A 35 9.50 6.64 -14.03
C SER A 35 10.95 7.06 -14.25
N TYR A 36 11.86 6.18 -13.87
CA TYR A 36 13.29 6.40 -13.96
C TYR A 36 14.00 5.25 -14.67
N TYR A 37 15.18 5.56 -15.22
CA TYR A 37 16.14 4.52 -15.57
C TYR A 37 17.56 4.93 -15.12
N THR A 38 18.38 3.94 -14.86
CA THR A 38 19.80 4.09 -14.55
C THR A 38 20.63 3.18 -15.41
N THR A 39 21.86 3.58 -15.69
CA THR A 39 22.86 2.73 -16.36
C THR A 39 23.82 2.17 -15.32
N ILE A 40 23.91 0.86 -15.22
CA ILE A 40 24.83 0.16 -14.33
C ILE A 40 26.08 -0.21 -15.15
N LYS A 41 27.26 0.07 -14.59
CA LYS A 41 28.56 -0.35 -15.13
C LYS A 41 28.98 -1.68 -14.50
N SER A 42 29.76 -2.48 -15.22
CA SER A 42 30.29 -3.76 -14.69
C SER A 42 31.17 -3.58 -13.44
N SER A 43 31.83 -2.45 -13.31
CA SER A 43 32.62 -2.08 -12.11
C SER A 43 31.77 -1.65 -10.91
N GLN A 44 30.47 -1.38 -11.09
CA GLN A 44 29.60 -0.84 -10.08
C GLN A 44 28.88 -1.98 -9.34
N THR A 45 29.13 -2.12 -8.04
CA THR A 45 28.50 -3.14 -7.21
C THR A 45 27.11 -2.72 -6.76
N TYR A 46 26.90 -1.43 -6.49
CA TYR A 46 25.63 -0.89 -6.00
C TYR A 46 25.20 0.34 -6.78
N SER A 47 23.90 0.46 -6.99
CA SER A 47 23.25 1.68 -7.43
C SER A 47 22.10 1.97 -6.47
N ILE A 48 22.21 3.05 -5.69
CA ILE A 48 21.33 3.32 -4.55
C ILE A 48 20.59 4.62 -4.77
N PHE A 49 19.28 4.55 -4.61
CA PHE A 49 18.37 5.67 -4.70
C PHE A 49 17.61 5.81 -3.38
N LYS A 50 17.12 7.01 -3.10
CA LYS A 50 16.29 7.28 -1.91
C LYS A 50 15.09 8.11 -2.27
N PHE A 51 13.97 7.83 -1.62
CA PHE A 51 12.77 8.66 -1.67
C PHE A 51 12.27 8.92 -0.25
N LYS A 52 11.54 10.01 -0.09
CA LYS A 52 10.91 10.36 1.18
C LYS A 52 9.42 10.05 1.08
N THR A 53 8.90 9.34 2.07
CA THR A 53 7.48 9.07 2.17
C THR A 53 6.69 10.33 2.50
N SER A 54 5.43 10.37 2.09
CA SER A 54 4.48 11.45 2.37
C SER A 54 4.30 11.69 3.88
N SER A 55 3.83 12.88 4.24
CA SER A 55 3.32 13.18 5.57
C SER A 55 1.97 12.51 5.84
N ILE A 56 1.23 12.18 4.80
CA ILE A 56 0.01 11.37 4.86
C ILE A 56 0.43 9.91 4.76
N ARG A 57 -0.19 9.04 5.56
CA ARG A 57 -0.03 7.61 5.43
C ARG A 57 -0.31 7.21 3.98
N SER A 58 0.56 6.41 3.40
CA SER A 58 0.48 6.01 1.99
C SER A 58 1.09 4.65 1.79
N TYR A 59 0.55 3.90 0.86
CA TYR A 59 1.18 2.70 0.32
C TYR A 59 2.13 3.06 -0.82
N TYR A 60 3.13 2.23 -1.03
CA TYR A 60 4.16 2.44 -2.05
C TYR A 60 4.41 1.14 -2.79
N LEU A 61 4.22 1.18 -4.09
CA LEU A 61 4.55 0.08 -4.99
C LEU A 61 5.83 0.44 -5.73
N VAL A 62 6.89 -0.33 -5.49
CA VAL A 62 8.18 -0.16 -6.19
C VAL A 62 8.30 -1.22 -7.25
N SER A 63 8.33 -0.82 -8.50
CA SER A 63 8.58 -1.68 -9.65
C SER A 63 10.00 -1.46 -10.15
N VAL A 64 10.74 -2.54 -10.38
CA VAL A 64 12.08 -2.51 -10.95
C VAL A 64 12.18 -3.53 -12.10
N SER A 65 12.70 -3.13 -13.23
CA SER A 65 12.91 -3.99 -14.40
C SER A 65 14.35 -3.98 -14.85
N ASN A 66 14.94 -5.17 -15.04
CA ASN A 66 16.20 -5.30 -15.73
C ASN A 66 15.98 -5.19 -17.24
N ARG A 67 16.29 -4.05 -17.84
CA ARG A 67 16.06 -3.78 -19.26
C ARG A 67 17.12 -4.38 -20.16
N SER A 68 18.38 -4.31 -19.75
CA SER A 68 19.49 -4.75 -20.61
C SER A 68 20.75 -5.16 -19.84
N VAL A 69 20.72 -5.23 -18.50
CA VAL A 69 21.88 -5.70 -17.74
C VAL A 69 22.11 -7.17 -18.07
N SER A 70 23.31 -7.47 -18.54
CA SER A 70 23.70 -8.78 -19.07
C SER A 70 23.70 -9.91 -18.03
N GLN A 71 23.69 -9.55 -16.74
CA GLN A 71 23.72 -10.48 -15.62
C GLN A 71 22.55 -10.21 -14.67
N PRO A 72 22.08 -11.19 -13.89
CA PRO A 72 21.06 -11.00 -12.88
C PRO A 72 21.47 -9.96 -11.83
N ILE A 73 20.52 -9.13 -11.43
CA ILE A 73 20.66 -8.14 -10.36
C ILE A 73 19.80 -8.54 -9.17
N SER A 74 20.11 -8.00 -8.00
CA SER A 74 19.24 -8.10 -6.81
C SER A 74 18.76 -6.71 -6.43
N VAL A 75 17.52 -6.60 -5.98
CA VAL A 75 16.92 -5.34 -5.57
C VAL A 75 16.40 -5.46 -4.14
N TYR A 76 16.60 -4.42 -3.35
CA TYR A 76 16.15 -4.33 -1.97
C TYR A 76 15.46 -3.00 -1.73
N LEU A 77 14.35 -3.03 -1.00
CA LEU A 77 13.76 -1.84 -0.39
C LEU A 77 14.09 -1.84 1.11
N ARG A 78 14.68 -0.76 1.60
CA ARG A 78 15.19 -0.65 2.98
C ARG A 78 14.80 0.69 3.61
N GLY A 79 14.51 0.68 4.91
CA GLY A 79 14.39 1.88 5.73
C GLY A 79 15.74 2.47 6.13
N THR A 80 15.71 3.50 6.99
CA THR A 80 16.91 4.20 7.48
C THR A 80 17.64 3.47 8.59
N ASP A 81 16.99 2.58 9.31
CA ASP A 81 17.61 1.82 10.40
C ASP A 81 18.68 0.87 9.86
N LYS A 82 19.79 0.84 10.55
CA LYS A 82 20.95 0.00 10.18
C LYS A 82 20.71 -1.51 10.39
N LYS A 83 19.69 -1.85 11.14
CA LYS A 83 19.24 -3.25 11.35
C LYS A 83 18.25 -3.55 10.25
N ASP A 84 18.38 -4.62 9.53
CA ASP A 84 17.48 -5.08 8.45
C ASP A 84 15.98 -5.17 8.85
N ALA A 85 15.62 -4.66 10.02
CA ALA A 85 14.27 -4.47 10.53
C ALA A 85 13.35 -3.62 9.63
N GLY A 86 13.92 -2.82 8.74
CA GLY A 86 13.21 -2.08 7.68
C GLY A 86 13.33 -2.74 6.32
N ALA A 87 13.58 -4.05 6.26
CA ALA A 87 13.48 -4.80 5.02
C ALA A 87 12.01 -4.89 4.63
N VAL A 88 11.61 -4.03 3.72
CA VAL A 88 10.24 -4.02 3.22
C VAL A 88 10.08 -5.08 2.16
N SER A 89 11.07 -5.25 1.29
CA SER A 89 11.09 -6.31 0.29
C SER A 89 12.50 -6.57 -0.23
N ASN A 90 12.72 -7.77 -0.75
CA ASN A 90 13.91 -8.09 -1.51
C ASN A 90 13.58 -9.08 -2.62
N ASN A 91 14.24 -8.93 -3.76
CA ASN A 91 14.20 -9.89 -4.85
C ASN A 91 15.62 -10.09 -5.40
N LYS A 92 15.96 -11.35 -5.66
CA LYS A 92 17.23 -11.77 -6.19
C LYS A 92 17.04 -12.38 -7.58
N ASN A 93 18.10 -12.35 -8.39
CA ASN A 93 18.11 -12.97 -9.71
C ASN A 93 17.11 -12.37 -10.70
N ILE A 94 16.95 -11.05 -10.69
CA ILE A 94 16.17 -10.34 -11.70
C ILE A 94 16.96 -10.36 -13.00
N VAL A 95 16.56 -11.22 -13.93
CA VAL A 95 17.17 -11.35 -15.25
C VAL A 95 16.60 -10.32 -16.21
N LYS A 96 17.29 -10.14 -17.36
CA LYS A 96 16.79 -9.30 -18.45
C LYS A 96 15.37 -9.72 -18.84
N THR A 97 14.50 -8.75 -19.07
CA THR A 97 13.08 -8.89 -19.43
C THR A 97 12.13 -9.30 -18.32
N ASN A 98 12.61 -9.73 -17.14
CA ASN A 98 11.74 -9.99 -16.02
C ASN A 98 11.58 -8.71 -15.17
N GLY A 99 10.35 -8.26 -15.03
CA GLY A 99 9.99 -7.24 -14.05
C GLY A 99 10.06 -7.79 -12.64
N CYS A 100 10.42 -6.96 -11.69
CA CYS A 100 10.29 -7.24 -10.25
C CYS A 100 9.35 -6.22 -9.65
N LEU A 101 8.31 -6.71 -9.02
CA LEU A 101 7.36 -5.91 -8.26
C LEU A 101 7.69 -6.07 -6.78
N PHE A 102 7.91 -4.96 -6.09
CA PHE A 102 7.99 -4.92 -4.64
C PHE A 102 6.74 -4.25 -4.11
N GLU A 103 5.97 -4.99 -3.38
CA GLU A 103 5.00 -4.39 -2.50
C GLU A 103 5.71 -3.97 -1.21
N ALA A 104 5.50 -2.74 -0.79
CA ALA A 104 5.69 -2.44 0.60
C ALA A 104 4.71 -3.36 1.34
N ASP A 105 5.27 -4.38 2.01
CA ASP A 105 4.55 -5.37 2.80
C ASP A 105 3.25 -4.77 3.38
N THR A 106 2.22 -5.53 3.58
CA THR A 106 0.87 -5.20 4.09
C THR A 106 0.77 -4.08 5.16
N LYS A 107 1.87 -3.44 5.49
CA LYS A 107 2.01 -2.30 6.40
C LYS A 107 2.48 -1.07 5.63
N PRO A 108 1.76 0.06 5.73
CA PRO A 108 2.22 1.31 5.14
C PRO A 108 3.60 1.68 5.67
N LEU A 109 4.41 2.26 4.82
CA LEU A 109 5.70 2.78 5.22
C LEU A 109 5.52 3.92 6.23
N LYS A 110 6.49 4.09 7.14
CA LYS A 110 6.47 5.18 8.11
C LYS A 110 6.45 6.53 7.38
N THR A 111 5.55 7.42 7.76
CA THR A 111 5.42 8.76 7.19
C THR A 111 6.68 9.61 7.41
N ASN A 112 6.90 10.61 6.55
CA ASN A 112 8.02 11.54 6.62
C ASN A 112 9.41 10.88 6.73
N SER A 113 9.55 9.66 6.23
CA SER A 113 10.74 8.83 6.43
C SER A 113 11.44 8.55 5.10
N TRP A 114 12.76 8.40 5.15
CA TRP A 114 13.54 8.04 3.99
C TRP A 114 13.58 6.52 3.80
N TYR A 115 13.41 6.08 2.56
CA TYR A 115 13.57 4.70 2.12
C TYR A 115 14.53 4.62 0.96
N TYR A 116 15.18 3.47 0.82
CA TYR A 116 16.24 3.26 -0.16
C TYR A 116 15.89 2.10 -1.08
N ILE A 117 15.97 2.33 -2.38
CA ILE A 117 16.01 1.29 -3.39
C ILE A 117 17.48 0.99 -3.64
N ILE A 118 17.89 -0.24 -3.36
CA ILE A 118 19.27 -0.71 -3.50
C ILE A 118 19.28 -1.75 -4.62
N ILE A 119 19.91 -1.41 -5.73
CA ILE A 119 20.17 -2.33 -6.84
C ILE A 119 21.59 -2.86 -6.65
N LYS A 120 21.71 -4.16 -6.43
CA LYS A 120 23.02 -4.84 -6.25
C LYS A 120 23.37 -5.63 -7.51
N ASN A 121 24.54 -5.35 -8.06
CA ASN A 121 25.11 -5.95 -9.25
C ASN A 121 26.30 -6.87 -8.88
N SER A 122 26.00 -7.98 -8.20
CA SER A 122 27.03 -8.92 -7.73
C SER A 122 27.79 -9.61 -8.86
N ASN A 123 27.12 -9.81 -9.99
CA ASN A 123 27.65 -10.55 -11.13
C ASN A 123 28.31 -9.64 -12.19
N ARG A 124 28.55 -8.37 -11.86
CA ARG A 124 29.27 -7.40 -12.69
C ARG A 124 28.69 -7.25 -14.11
N GLY A 125 27.36 -7.36 -14.26
CA GLY A 125 26.70 -7.06 -15.52
C GLY A 125 26.71 -5.55 -15.82
N ALA A 126 26.59 -5.21 -17.10
CA ALA A 126 26.43 -3.82 -17.54
C ALA A 126 25.14 -3.68 -18.34
N GLY A 127 24.46 -2.52 -18.21
CA GLY A 127 23.22 -2.27 -18.93
C GLY A 127 22.28 -1.31 -18.19
N GLN A 128 21.03 -1.29 -18.58
CA GLN A 128 20.01 -0.40 -18.04
C GLN A 128 19.05 -1.13 -17.11
N VAL A 129 18.65 -0.44 -16.05
CA VAL A 129 17.58 -0.83 -15.12
C VAL A 129 16.56 0.28 -15.09
N GLY A 130 15.30 -0.06 -15.33
CA GLY A 130 14.14 0.84 -15.16
C GLY A 130 13.52 0.65 -13.78
N PHE A 131 12.97 1.71 -13.21
CA PHE A 131 12.21 1.59 -11.97
C PHE A 131 11.20 2.73 -11.81
N HIS A 132 10.13 2.43 -11.08
CA HIS A 132 9.05 3.35 -10.79
C HIS A 132 8.58 3.15 -9.36
N ILE A 133 8.19 4.22 -8.69
CA ILE A 133 7.55 4.17 -7.37
C ILE A 133 6.16 4.80 -7.53
N LEU A 134 5.13 3.98 -7.43
CA LEU A 134 3.76 4.47 -7.31
C LEU A 134 3.47 4.74 -5.84
N SER A 135 2.72 5.80 -5.56
CA SER A 135 2.23 6.11 -4.23
C SER A 135 0.72 6.31 -4.25
N ALA A 136 0.04 5.74 -3.27
CA ALA A 136 -1.38 6.00 -3.04
C ALA A 136 -1.59 6.41 -1.59
N ALA A 137 -2.26 7.55 -1.40
CA ALA A 137 -2.58 8.03 -0.06
C ALA A 137 -3.64 7.12 0.57
N ASP A 138 -3.40 6.72 1.79
CA ASP A 138 -4.34 5.96 2.60
C ASP A 138 -4.61 6.72 3.91
N PRO A 139 -5.61 7.59 3.92
CA PRO A 139 -5.95 8.39 5.09
C PRO A 139 -6.81 7.66 6.12
N GLU A 140 -7.26 6.44 5.83
CA GLU A 140 -8.29 5.75 6.60
C GLU A 140 -7.77 5.09 7.89
N GLY A 141 -6.53 4.73 7.97
CA GLY A 141 -5.92 4.10 9.14
C GLY A 141 -6.02 2.58 9.17
N ALA A 142 -4.88 1.86 9.02
CA ALA A 142 -4.82 0.39 8.99
C ALA A 142 -4.97 -0.30 10.34
N LEU A 143 -5.00 0.44 11.42
CA LEU A 143 -5.08 -0.09 12.78
C LEU A 143 -6.14 0.65 13.57
N MET A 144 -6.78 -0.04 14.52
CA MET A 144 -7.81 0.58 15.38
C MET A 144 -7.33 1.85 16.10
N ARG A 145 -6.06 1.91 16.52
CA ARG A 145 -5.47 3.10 17.17
C ARG A 145 -5.30 4.29 16.21
N GLU A 146 -5.28 4.03 14.91
CA GLU A 146 -5.13 5.01 13.82
C GLU A 146 -6.47 5.33 13.16
N ALA A 147 -7.56 4.75 13.66
CA ALA A 147 -8.88 4.82 13.07
C ALA A 147 -9.37 6.25 12.86
N LYS A 148 -9.81 6.56 11.65
CA LYS A 148 -10.42 7.85 11.30
C LYS A 148 -11.74 8.05 12.03
N SER A 149 -11.89 9.19 12.70
CA SER A 149 -13.12 9.49 13.46
C SER A 149 -14.27 9.88 12.54
N LEU A 150 -15.44 9.26 12.74
CA LEU A 150 -16.67 9.52 12.03
C LEU A 150 -17.73 10.16 12.92
N LYS A 151 -18.61 10.95 12.31
CA LYS A 151 -19.81 11.51 12.98
C LYS A 151 -21.06 10.76 12.54
N VAL A 152 -21.96 10.47 13.48
CA VAL A 152 -23.26 9.88 13.19
C VAL A 152 -24.07 10.81 12.28
N GLY A 153 -24.84 10.25 11.33
CA GLY A 153 -25.68 11.00 10.41
C GLY A 153 -24.95 11.56 9.17
N LYS A 154 -23.64 11.30 9.03
CA LYS A 154 -22.87 11.73 7.85
C LYS A 154 -22.47 10.54 6.97
N ASN A 155 -22.38 10.78 5.67
CA ASN A 155 -21.79 9.83 4.73
C ASN A 155 -20.28 10.01 4.71
N TYR A 156 -19.57 8.89 4.68
CA TYR A 156 -18.13 8.85 4.49
C TYR A 156 -17.80 7.96 3.31
N TYR A 157 -16.77 8.32 2.59
CA TYR A 157 -16.24 7.58 1.46
C TYR A 157 -14.81 7.20 1.76
N GLY A 158 -14.42 6.00 1.46
CA GLY A 158 -13.08 5.49 1.58
C GLY A 158 -12.74 4.59 0.40
N THR A 159 -11.48 4.21 0.31
CA THR A 159 -10.96 3.38 -0.76
C THR A 159 -10.02 2.34 -0.16
N ASN A 160 -10.28 1.06 -0.43
CA ASN A 160 -9.23 0.06 -0.21
C ASN A 160 -8.28 0.12 -1.42
N ASP A 161 -7.04 0.48 -1.17
CA ASP A 161 -6.09 0.86 -2.21
C ASP A 161 -5.18 -0.29 -2.66
N PHE A 162 -5.05 -1.34 -1.84
CA PHE A 162 -4.11 -2.46 -2.07
C PHE A 162 -4.67 -3.81 -1.61
N VAL A 163 -3.97 -4.86 -1.98
CA VAL A 163 -4.20 -6.21 -1.47
C VAL A 163 -4.08 -6.22 0.06
N LEU A 164 -5.06 -6.80 0.73
CA LEU A 164 -5.12 -6.89 2.19
C LEU A 164 -5.18 -5.53 2.91
N ASP A 165 -5.57 -4.47 2.21
CA ASP A 165 -5.78 -3.18 2.83
C ASP A 165 -6.87 -3.23 3.90
N ASN A 166 -6.61 -2.56 5.00
CA ASN A 166 -7.46 -2.55 6.18
C ASN A 166 -7.74 -1.11 6.58
N ASP A 167 -8.99 -0.72 6.51
CA ASP A 167 -9.46 0.60 6.92
C ASP A 167 -10.24 0.51 8.21
N TYR A 168 -9.78 1.27 9.20
CA TYR A 168 -10.47 1.39 10.47
C TYR A 168 -11.06 2.79 10.65
N PHE A 169 -12.33 2.80 10.99
CA PHE A 169 -13.06 4.01 11.37
C PHE A 169 -13.57 3.90 12.79
N LYS A 170 -13.58 5.02 13.50
CA LYS A 170 -14.06 5.09 14.88
C LYS A 170 -15.24 6.04 14.98
N PHE A 171 -16.26 5.68 15.74
CA PHE A 171 -17.28 6.61 16.18
C PHE A 171 -17.65 6.38 17.63
N VAL A 172 -18.15 7.42 18.27
CA VAL A 172 -18.59 7.38 19.67
C VAL A 172 -20.05 7.84 19.70
N PRO A 173 -20.99 6.97 20.11
CA PRO A 173 -22.39 7.35 20.27
C PRO A 173 -22.59 8.46 21.30
N GLU A 174 -23.33 9.49 20.94
CA GLU A 174 -23.69 10.60 21.85
C GLU A 174 -24.81 10.24 22.84
N ALA A 175 -25.53 9.16 22.58
CA ALA A 175 -26.55 8.62 23.46
C ALA A 175 -26.57 7.10 23.39
N THR A 176 -26.93 6.43 24.47
CA THR A 176 -27.24 4.99 24.47
C THR A 176 -28.48 4.73 23.64
N GLY A 177 -28.47 3.67 22.84
CA GLY A 177 -29.62 3.30 22.02
C GLY A 177 -29.26 2.44 20.82
N LYS A 178 -30.24 2.24 19.97
CA LYS A 178 -30.13 1.42 18.76
C LYS A 178 -29.49 2.22 17.62
N TYR A 179 -28.43 1.68 17.03
CA TYR A 179 -27.73 2.27 15.88
C TYR A 179 -27.70 1.30 14.71
N ARG A 180 -27.80 1.85 13.52
CA ARG A 180 -27.59 1.13 12.27
C ARG A 180 -26.27 1.62 11.64
N VAL A 181 -25.36 0.69 11.38
CA VAL A 181 -24.11 0.92 10.65
C VAL A 181 -24.20 0.24 9.30
N VAL A 182 -23.91 0.98 8.24
CA VAL A 182 -23.96 0.50 6.86
C VAL A 182 -22.61 0.70 6.22
N VAL A 183 -22.10 -0.33 5.56
CA VAL A 183 -20.96 -0.27 4.63
C VAL A 183 -21.43 -0.74 3.28
N LYS A 184 -21.35 0.10 2.26
CA LYS A 184 -21.78 -0.20 0.88
C LYS A 184 -20.58 -0.24 -0.04
N ASN A 185 -20.43 -1.31 -0.81
CA ASN A 185 -19.46 -1.38 -1.90
C ASN A 185 -19.99 -0.58 -3.11
N LEU A 186 -19.18 0.34 -3.61
CA LEU A 186 -19.51 1.21 -4.74
C LEU A 186 -18.88 0.76 -6.05
N ASP A 187 -17.90 -0.11 -5.99
CA ASP A 187 -17.13 -0.55 -7.16
C ASP A 187 -17.62 -1.83 -7.83
N ASN A 188 -17.04 -2.06 -9.01
CA ASN A 188 -17.60 -2.97 -10.01
C ASN A 188 -16.92 -4.32 -10.07
N THR A 189 -15.74 -4.47 -9.53
CA THR A 189 -14.84 -5.54 -9.96
C THR A 189 -14.65 -6.63 -8.94
N ASP A 190 -14.98 -6.38 -7.66
CA ASP A 190 -14.78 -7.38 -6.63
C ASP A 190 -15.57 -7.06 -5.34
N TRP A 191 -15.41 -7.89 -4.33
CA TRP A 191 -16.10 -7.77 -3.06
C TRP A 191 -15.19 -7.23 -1.95
N ILE A 192 -15.78 -6.54 -0.98
CA ILE A 192 -15.13 -6.09 0.24
C ILE A 192 -15.75 -6.79 1.46
N ARG A 193 -15.05 -6.74 2.58
CA ARG A 193 -15.58 -7.15 3.88
C ARG A 193 -15.89 -5.93 4.71
N GLY A 194 -16.95 -6.03 5.51
CA GLY A 194 -17.30 -5.00 6.48
C GLY A 194 -17.61 -5.62 7.83
N SER A 195 -17.15 -5.01 8.91
CA SER A 195 -17.54 -5.42 10.26
C SER A 195 -17.65 -4.24 11.21
N LEU A 196 -18.56 -4.37 12.18
CA LEU A 196 -18.64 -3.52 13.35
C LEU A 196 -18.00 -4.27 14.52
N VAL A 197 -17.06 -3.65 15.20
CA VAL A 197 -16.36 -4.22 16.35
C VAL A 197 -16.35 -3.24 17.53
N ASN A 198 -16.18 -3.76 18.74
CA ASN A 198 -15.99 -2.93 19.95
C ASN A 198 -14.50 -2.59 20.16
N GLY A 199 -14.19 -1.86 21.22
CA GLY A 199 -12.82 -1.45 21.56
C GLY A 199 -11.85 -2.61 21.85
N SER A 200 -12.36 -3.80 22.12
CA SER A 200 -11.55 -5.05 22.28
C SER A 200 -11.48 -5.87 21.00
N ASN A 201 -11.84 -5.28 19.85
CA ASN A 201 -11.90 -5.95 18.55
C ASN A 201 -12.89 -7.14 18.48
N THR A 202 -13.86 -7.19 19.40
CA THR A 202 -14.92 -8.20 19.35
C THR A 202 -15.96 -7.80 18.33
N LYS A 203 -16.27 -8.71 17.40
CA LYS A 203 -17.24 -8.49 16.33
C LYS A 203 -18.68 -8.40 16.89
N LEU A 204 -19.36 -7.30 16.58
CA LEU A 204 -20.78 -7.07 16.90
C LEU A 204 -21.70 -7.41 15.72
N GLY A 205 -21.14 -7.52 14.53
CA GLY A 205 -21.80 -7.90 13.30
C GLY A 205 -20.95 -7.59 12.08
N GLY A 206 -21.34 -8.11 10.92
CA GLY A 206 -20.60 -7.85 9.69
C GLY A 206 -20.96 -8.80 8.57
N ASN A 207 -20.45 -8.51 7.39
CA ASN A 207 -20.54 -9.33 6.19
C ASN A 207 -19.14 -9.55 5.61
N SER A 208 -18.85 -10.79 5.28
CA SER A 208 -17.55 -11.19 4.70
C SER A 208 -17.53 -11.11 3.17
N HIS A 209 -18.65 -10.76 2.55
CA HIS A 209 -18.78 -10.71 1.09
C HIS A 209 -19.81 -9.65 0.71
N ILE A 210 -19.34 -8.46 0.37
CA ILE A 210 -20.16 -7.32 -0.05
C ILE A 210 -19.79 -7.01 -1.50
N GLU A 211 -20.58 -7.51 -2.44
CA GLU A 211 -20.41 -7.27 -3.87
C GLU A 211 -20.80 -5.83 -4.26
N LYS A 212 -20.55 -5.48 -5.50
CA LYS A 212 -20.96 -4.20 -6.08
C LYS A 212 -22.43 -3.87 -5.78
N GLY A 213 -22.63 -2.66 -5.28
CA GLY A 213 -23.95 -2.13 -4.98
C GLY A 213 -24.59 -2.72 -3.74
N GLN A 214 -24.08 -3.86 -3.25
CA GLN A 214 -24.52 -4.48 -2.00
C GLN A 214 -24.01 -3.74 -0.79
N TYR A 215 -24.53 -4.06 0.38
CA TYR A 215 -24.14 -3.45 1.64
C TYR A 215 -24.19 -4.42 2.81
N MET A 216 -23.30 -4.21 3.76
CA MET A 216 -23.45 -4.69 5.13
C MET A 216 -24.41 -3.75 5.88
N SER A 217 -25.29 -4.29 6.68
CA SER A 217 -26.10 -3.51 7.62
C SER A 217 -26.13 -4.19 8.98
N VAL A 218 -25.54 -3.56 9.98
CA VAL A 218 -25.56 -4.02 11.38
C VAL A 218 -26.42 -3.07 12.18
N THR A 219 -27.45 -3.60 12.85
CA THR A 219 -28.30 -2.85 13.77
C THR A 219 -28.16 -3.44 15.18
N THR A 220 -27.66 -2.65 16.13
CA THR A 220 -27.38 -3.11 17.48
C THR A 220 -27.50 -1.97 18.51
N ASN A 221 -27.63 -2.32 19.78
CA ASN A 221 -27.61 -1.34 20.89
C ASN A 221 -26.19 -0.96 21.23
N LEU A 222 -25.90 0.34 21.23
CA LEU A 222 -24.59 0.88 21.56
C LEU A 222 -24.70 1.81 22.78
N LYS A 223 -23.64 1.90 23.57
CA LYS A 223 -23.58 2.71 24.78
C LYS A 223 -23.00 4.09 24.49
N LYS A 224 -23.59 5.14 25.08
CA LYS A 224 -23.06 6.51 25.05
C LYS A 224 -21.61 6.55 25.52
N GLY A 225 -20.78 7.31 24.85
CA GLY A 225 -19.39 7.56 25.21
C GLY A 225 -18.41 6.40 24.95
N VAL A 226 -18.90 5.23 24.51
CA VAL A 226 -18.06 4.07 24.19
C VAL A 226 -17.62 4.14 22.73
N ALA A 227 -16.35 3.93 22.47
CA ALA A 227 -15.82 3.88 21.10
C ALA A 227 -16.17 2.53 20.42
N TYR A 228 -16.70 2.62 19.21
CA TYR A 228 -16.94 1.50 18.33
C TYR A 228 -16.19 1.71 17.02
N PHE A 229 -15.82 0.61 16.36
CA PHE A 229 -15.01 0.66 15.16
C PHE A 229 -15.70 -0.07 14.01
N ILE A 230 -15.55 0.52 12.83
CA ILE A 230 -15.95 -0.11 11.57
C ILE A 230 -14.65 -0.51 10.88
N HIS A 231 -14.54 -1.78 10.54
CA HIS A 231 -13.41 -2.32 9.80
C HIS A 231 -13.89 -2.69 8.41
N VAL A 232 -13.26 -2.11 7.40
CA VAL A 232 -13.46 -2.45 5.99
C VAL A 232 -12.16 -3.00 5.46
N ASN A 233 -12.19 -4.11 4.76
CA ASN A 233 -11.00 -4.65 4.12
C ASN A 233 -11.35 -5.40 2.83
N ASN A 234 -10.37 -5.52 1.96
CA ASN A 234 -10.39 -6.48 0.88
C ASN A 234 -9.42 -7.63 1.20
N GLN A 235 -9.72 -8.84 0.74
CA GLN A 235 -8.83 -9.99 0.86
C GLN A 235 -8.55 -10.60 -0.51
N ASN A 236 -8.75 -9.83 -1.55
CA ASN A 236 -8.52 -10.26 -2.91
C ASN A 236 -7.07 -9.99 -3.30
N ASP A 237 -6.49 -10.89 -4.07
CA ASP A 237 -5.12 -10.78 -4.60
C ASP A 237 -5.02 -9.77 -5.76
N SER A 238 -6.01 -8.90 -5.94
CA SER A 238 -6.06 -7.92 -7.00
C SER A 238 -5.69 -6.53 -6.50
N TYR A 239 -4.87 -5.82 -7.27
CA TYR A 239 -4.43 -4.45 -7.04
C TYR A 239 -5.48 -3.41 -7.48
N ASN A 240 -6.75 -3.67 -7.26
CA ASN A 240 -7.81 -2.77 -7.66
C ASN A 240 -8.19 -1.86 -6.49
N HIS A 241 -8.45 -0.60 -6.79
CA HIS A 241 -9.06 0.32 -5.85
C HIS A 241 -10.53 -0.02 -5.66
N TYR A 242 -10.95 -0.17 -4.41
CA TYR A 242 -12.35 -0.47 -4.07
C TYR A 242 -12.95 0.70 -3.31
N ASN A 243 -13.80 1.47 -3.98
CA ASN A 243 -14.50 2.57 -3.35
C ASN A 243 -15.68 2.04 -2.53
N TYR A 244 -15.83 2.54 -1.33
CA TYR A 244 -16.96 2.19 -0.47
C TYR A 244 -17.51 3.42 0.24
N LYS A 245 -18.71 3.25 0.79
CA LYS A 245 -19.42 4.28 1.56
C LYS A 245 -19.80 3.73 2.92
N ILE A 246 -19.61 4.55 3.95
CA ILE A 246 -20.05 4.26 5.32
C ILE A 246 -21.12 5.27 5.72
N PHE A 247 -22.15 4.77 6.41
CA PHE A 247 -23.18 5.59 7.02
C PHE A 247 -23.59 5.02 8.38
N ILE A 248 -23.69 5.90 9.37
CA ILE A 248 -24.09 5.55 10.75
C ILE A 248 -25.34 6.35 11.10
N GLN A 249 -26.38 5.67 11.55
CA GLN A 249 -27.65 6.28 11.93
C GLN A 249 -28.10 5.78 13.30
N LYS A 250 -28.54 6.69 14.18
CA LYS A 250 -29.32 6.35 15.36
C LYS A 250 -30.76 6.04 14.93
N LYS A 251 -31.30 4.94 15.44
CA LYS A 251 -32.68 4.48 15.19
C LYS A 251 -33.58 4.93 16.34
#